data_613c768549a2bf254e581944557821bd
#
_entry.id   613c768549a2bf254e581944557821bd
#
_cell.length_a   1.000
_cell.length_b   1.000
_cell.length_c   1.000
_cell.angle_alpha   90.00
_cell.angle_beta   90.00
_cell.angle_gamma   90.00
#
_symmetry.space_group_name_H-M   'P 1'
#
loop_
_entity.id
_entity.type
_entity.pdbx_description
1 polymer ?
#
loop_
_entity_poly.entity_id
_entity_poly.type
_entity_poly.pdbx_seq_one_letter_code
_entity_poly.pdbx_strand_id
1 'polypeptide(L)' 'MKIWVVMAKVEELQARSVDKVFDSKEKAEQYSEDQNQREMTQFVNIGGIDRSIEEWDVE' A
#
# COMPACT_ATOMS: atom_id res chain seq x y z
N MET A 1 5.74 -9.18 -18.19
CA MET A 1 4.59 -8.40 -17.69
C MET A 1 4.93 -7.82 -16.34
N LYS A 2 4.77 -6.52 -16.18
CA LYS A 2 5.06 -5.87 -14.91
C LYS A 2 3.81 -5.62 -14.11
N ILE A 3 3.89 -5.84 -12.82
CA ILE A 3 2.82 -5.52 -11.89
C ILE A 3 3.38 -4.67 -10.76
N TRP A 4 2.51 -3.93 -10.11
CA TRP A 4 2.87 -3.11 -8.97
C TRP A 4 2.07 -3.58 -7.77
N VAL A 5 2.80 -4.00 -6.75
CA VAL A 5 2.23 -4.59 -5.56
C VAL A 5 2.26 -3.57 -4.44
N VAL A 6 1.09 -3.23 -3.92
CA VAL A 6 0.99 -2.36 -2.76
C VAL A 6 1.07 -3.21 -1.51
N MET A 7 2.14 -3.01 -0.75
CA MET A 7 2.36 -3.72 0.50
C MET A 7 1.97 -2.84 1.66
N ALA A 8 1.28 -3.41 2.62
CA ALA A 8 0.92 -2.71 3.84
C ALA A 8 1.61 -3.38 5.03
N LYS A 9 2.20 -2.56 5.88
CA LYS A 9 2.83 -3.02 7.11
C LYS A 9 2.11 -2.37 8.29
N VAL A 10 1.59 -3.19 9.17
CA VAL A 10 0.99 -2.71 10.42
C VAL A 10 2.08 -2.71 11.47
N GLU A 11 2.36 -1.53 12.01
CA GLU A 11 3.48 -1.34 12.91
C GLU A 11 3.40 -2.21 14.16
N GLU A 12 2.22 -2.36 14.73
CA GLU A 12 2.02 -3.17 15.92
C GLU A 12 2.35 -4.65 15.72
N LEU A 13 2.04 -5.16 14.54
CA LEU A 13 2.23 -6.58 14.24
C LEU A 13 3.57 -6.87 13.58
N GLN A 14 4.25 -5.83 13.10
CA GLN A 14 5.49 -5.95 12.31
C GLN A 14 5.36 -6.92 11.15
N ALA A 15 4.16 -7.07 10.64
CA ALA A 15 3.86 -7.99 9.56
C ALA A 15 3.56 -7.21 8.29
N ARG A 16 4.14 -7.67 7.19
CA ARG A 16 3.83 -7.13 5.87
C ARG A 16 2.84 -8.04 5.18
N SER A 17 1.88 -7.45 4.53
CA SER A 17 0.93 -8.20 3.72
C SER A 17 0.68 -7.47 2.42
N VAL A 18 0.28 -8.21 1.40
CA VAL A 18 -0.12 -7.62 0.13
C VAL A 18 -1.48 -6.98 0.32
N ASP A 19 -1.56 -5.67 0.11
CA ASP A 19 -2.81 -4.95 0.19
C ASP A 19 -3.57 -5.05 -1.12
N LYS A 20 -2.91 -4.71 -2.22
CA LYS A 20 -3.52 -4.79 -3.54
C LYS A 20 -2.47 -4.88 -4.63
N VAL A 21 -2.86 -5.40 -5.79
CA VAL A 21 -1.99 -5.53 -6.95
C VAL A 21 -2.61 -4.78 -8.11
N PHE A 22 -1.78 -4.06 -8.85
CA PHE A 22 -2.21 -3.30 -10.02
C PHE A 22 -1.33 -3.61 -11.22
N ASP A 23 -1.87 -3.38 -12.39
CA ASP A 23 -1.14 -3.52 -13.64
C ASP A 23 -0.50 -2.19 -14.10
N SER A 24 -0.63 -1.15 -13.30
CA SER A 24 -0.14 0.17 -13.62
C SER A 24 0.43 0.83 -12.37
N LYS A 25 1.61 1.44 -12.51
CA LYS A 25 2.24 2.18 -11.42
C LYS A 25 1.37 3.35 -10.97
N GLU A 26 0.76 4.04 -11.92
CA GLU A 26 -0.08 5.18 -11.64
C GLU A 26 -1.27 4.80 -10.77
N LYS A 27 -1.91 3.69 -11.09
CA LYS A 27 -3.04 3.19 -10.31
C LYS A 27 -2.61 2.80 -8.89
N ALA A 28 -1.45 2.16 -8.77
CA ALA A 28 -0.92 1.76 -7.47
C ALA A 28 -0.62 2.98 -6.60
N GLU A 29 0.00 3.98 -7.17
CA GLU A 29 0.33 5.21 -6.45
C GLU A 29 -0.95 5.93 -6.00
N GLN A 30 -1.93 6.01 -6.87
CA GLN A 30 -3.18 6.67 -6.54
C GLN A 30 -3.94 5.93 -5.43
N TYR A 31 -3.96 4.61 -5.50
CA TYR A 31 -4.58 3.81 -4.45
C TYR A 31 -3.90 4.03 -3.10
N SER A 32 -2.57 3.99 -3.09
CA SER A 32 -1.81 4.17 -1.86
C SER A 32 -2.07 5.54 -1.26
N GLU A 33 -2.06 6.57 -2.07
CA GLU A 33 -2.32 7.93 -1.62
C GLU A 33 -3.74 8.08 -1.09
N ASP A 34 -4.72 7.52 -1.79
CA ASP A 34 -6.12 7.60 -1.38
C ASP A 34 -6.35 6.91 -0.04
N GLN A 35 -5.76 5.73 0.16
CA GLN A 35 -5.88 5.01 1.42
C GLN A 35 -5.18 5.75 2.56
N ASN A 36 -4.02 6.31 2.30
CA ASN A 36 -3.31 7.08 3.31
C ASN A 36 -4.12 8.30 3.75
N GLN A 37 -4.75 8.99 2.83
CA GLN A 37 -5.59 10.14 3.17
C GLN A 37 -6.79 9.73 4.00
N ARG A 38 -7.44 8.63 3.66
CA ARG A 38 -8.58 8.13 4.43
C ARG A 38 -8.18 7.77 5.84
N GLU A 39 -7.06 7.11 6.00
CA GLU A 39 -6.57 6.70 7.31
C GLU A 39 -6.19 7.90 8.16
N MET A 40 -5.57 8.91 7.57
CA MET A 40 -5.25 10.13 8.28
C MET A 40 -6.50 10.84 8.81
N THR A 41 -7.59 10.77 8.06
CA THR A 41 -8.84 11.44 8.43
C THR A 41 -9.60 10.65 9.50
N GLN A 42 -9.61 9.33 9.39
CA GLN A 42 -10.42 8.47 10.26
C GLN A 42 -9.69 7.99 11.50
N PHE A 43 -8.37 7.87 11.43
CA PHE A 43 -7.58 7.24 12.48
C PHE A 43 -6.35 8.08 12.83
N VAL A 44 -6.59 9.30 13.27
CA VAL A 44 -5.54 10.28 13.53
C VAL A 44 -4.51 9.80 14.54
N ASN A 45 -4.87 8.87 15.44
CA ASN A 45 -4.03 8.45 16.54
C ASN A 45 -3.64 6.97 16.53
N ILE A 46 -3.91 6.27 15.46
CA ILE A 46 -3.51 4.87 15.38
C ILE A 46 -2.12 4.81 14.73
N GLY A 47 -1.22 4.07 15.33
CA GLY A 47 0.11 3.85 14.78
C GLY A 47 0.03 3.53 13.30
N GLY A 48 0.77 4.26 12.49
CA GLY A 48 0.58 4.29 11.05
C GLY A 48 0.67 2.93 10.37
N ILE A 49 -0.19 2.75 9.38
CA ILE A 49 0.00 1.68 8.41
C ILE A 49 0.96 2.22 7.37
N ASP A 50 2.09 1.55 7.23
CA ASP A 50 3.11 1.95 6.29
C ASP A 50 2.89 1.20 4.99
N ARG A 51 2.63 1.95 3.90
CA ARG A 51 2.42 1.35 2.59
C ARG A 51 3.61 1.62 1.70
N SER A 52 3.98 0.60 0.94
CA SER A 52 5.03 0.72 -0.06
C SER A 52 4.57 0.07 -1.35
N ILE A 53 5.17 0.50 -2.45
CA ILE A 53 4.85 -0.04 -3.77
C ILE A 53 6.10 -0.74 -4.28
N GLU A 54 5.94 -2.01 -4.68
CA GLU A 54 7.03 -2.78 -5.26
C GLU A 54 6.70 -3.12 -6.71
N GLU A 55 7.67 -3.01 -7.58
CA GLU A 55 7.54 -3.40 -8.97
C GLU A 55 8.02 -4.83 -9.14
N TRP A 56 7.15 -5.71 -9.63
CA TRP A 56 7.46 -7.11 -9.85
C TRP A 56 7.32 -7.43 -11.33
N ASP A 57 8.26 -8.20 -11.84
CA ASP A 57 8.20 -8.67 -13.22
C ASP A 57 7.72 -10.11 -13.22
N VAL A 58 6.56 -10.33 -13.80
CA VAL A 58 5.92 -11.64 -13.86
C VAL A 58 6.03 -12.16 -15.28
N GLU A 59 6.63 -13.31 -15.42
CA GLU A 59 6.74 -13.96 -16.73
C GLU A 59 5.46 -14.68 -17.12
#